data_72bcd3be14d62d1749455339cd84d9c5
#
_entry.id   72bcd3be14d62d1749455339cd84d9c5
#
_cell.length_a   1.000
_cell.length_b   1.000
_cell.length_c   1.000
_cell.angle_alpha   90.00
_cell.angle_beta   90.00
_cell.angle_gamma   90.00
#
_symmetry.space_group_name_H-M   'P 1'
#
loop_
_entity.id
_entity.type
_entity.pdbx_description
1 polymer ?
#
loop_
_entity_poly.entity_id
_entity_poly.type
_entity_poly.pdbx_seq_one_letter_code
_entity_poly.pdbx_strand_id
1 'polypeptide(L)'
;CDMVCEIDGELWIIDFKTSNHLQTTYDLQTAIYGKCYEECYEKKADRYGVLWLKSKSRGADKTGKRLKGKNWEMYESSRTQDENIDIFNTVKKLFDLENPKHAPIFTEFRTQAKRKL
;
A
#
# COMPACT_ATOMS: atom_id res chain seq x y z
N CYS A 1 -6.09 0.39 0.98
CA CYS A 1 -5.26 1.33 0.21
C CYS A 1 -5.78 2.75 0.37
N ASP A 2 -4.92 3.71 0.08
CA ASP A 2 -5.30 5.12 0.26
C ASP A 2 -6.04 5.67 -0.94
N MET A 3 -5.73 5.19 -2.14
CA MET A 3 -6.35 5.68 -3.36
C MET A 3 -6.45 4.62 -4.45
N VAL A 4 -7.60 4.59 -5.09
CA VAL A 4 -7.80 3.92 -6.39
C VAL A 4 -8.21 5.00 -7.37
N CYS A 5 -7.48 5.18 -8.43
CA CYS A 5 -7.73 6.26 -9.39
C CYS A 5 -7.32 5.87 -10.80
N GLU A 6 -7.76 6.67 -11.76
CA GLU A 6 -7.32 6.58 -13.15
C GLU A 6 -6.36 7.70 -13.45
N ILE A 7 -5.20 7.37 -14.00
CA ILE A 7 -4.19 8.32 -14.45
C ILE A 7 -3.81 7.92 -15.88
N ASP A 8 -4.01 8.83 -16.83
CA ASP A 8 -3.71 8.62 -18.25
C ASP A 8 -4.37 7.34 -18.84
N GLY A 9 -5.59 7.06 -18.41
CA GLY A 9 -6.36 5.90 -18.87
C GLY A 9 -6.00 4.57 -18.20
N GLU A 10 -5.07 4.57 -17.24
CA GLU A 10 -4.67 3.38 -16.49
C GLU A 10 -5.22 3.41 -15.07
N LEU A 11 -5.70 2.27 -14.58
CA LEU A 11 -6.19 2.11 -13.21
C LEU A 11 -5.02 1.88 -12.25
N TRP A 12 -4.91 2.74 -11.27
CA TRP A 12 -3.85 2.72 -10.26
C TRP A 12 -4.38 2.35 -8.89
N ILE A 13 -3.59 1.52 -8.20
CA ILE A 13 -3.67 1.34 -6.74
C ILE A 13 -2.50 2.09 -6.13
N ILE A 14 -2.78 3.07 -5.29
CA ILE A 14 -1.77 3.94 -4.70
C ILE A 14 -1.88 3.93 -3.19
N ASP A 15 -0.72 3.82 -2.54
CA ASP A 15 -0.58 3.96 -1.10
C ASP A 15 0.32 5.17 -0.78
N PHE A 16 -0.05 5.95 0.22
CA PHE A 16 0.71 7.13 0.63
C PHE A 16 1.66 6.76 1.76
N LYS A 17 2.92 7.16 1.63
CA LYS A 17 3.93 6.95 2.66
C LYS A 17 4.63 8.26 3.00
N THR A 18 4.77 8.51 4.30
CA THR A 18 5.45 9.69 4.84
C THR A 18 6.75 9.35 5.54
N SER A 19 7.18 8.09 5.47
CA SER A 19 8.42 7.60 6.09
C SER A 19 9.66 8.29 5.54
N ASN A 20 10.75 8.26 6.32
CA ASN A 20 12.03 8.82 5.89
C ASN A 20 12.69 8.03 4.77
N HIS A 21 12.34 6.76 4.63
CA HIS A 21 12.90 5.85 3.64
C HIS A 21 11.79 5.00 3.02
N LEU A 22 11.96 4.67 1.73
CA LEU A 22 11.15 3.66 1.08
C LEU A 22 11.59 2.27 1.56
N GLN A 23 10.61 1.44 1.88
CA GLN A 23 10.83 0.05 2.27
C GLN A 23 10.36 -0.88 1.16
N THR A 24 11.13 -1.92 0.90
CA THR A 24 10.81 -2.91 -0.14
C THR A 24 9.49 -3.65 0.12
N THR A 25 9.06 -3.69 1.37
CA THR A 25 7.79 -4.31 1.78
C THR A 25 6.55 -3.49 1.39
N TYR A 26 6.70 -2.23 1.02
CA TYR A 26 5.56 -1.42 0.54
C TYR A 26 4.96 -1.97 -0.74
N ASP A 27 5.78 -2.57 -1.59
CA ASP A 27 5.32 -3.24 -2.81
C ASP A 27 4.37 -4.41 -2.52
N LEU A 28 4.65 -5.15 -1.46
CA LEU A 28 3.81 -6.26 -1.03
C LEU A 28 2.45 -5.77 -0.54
N GLN A 29 2.43 -4.65 0.15
CA GLN A 29 1.21 -4.04 0.65
C GLN A 29 0.31 -3.57 -0.50
N THR A 30 0.85 -2.84 -1.46
CA THR A 30 0.09 -2.39 -2.63
C THR A 30 -0.39 -3.56 -3.49
N ALA A 31 0.40 -4.61 -3.60
CA ALA A 31 0.03 -5.83 -4.33
C ALA A 31 -1.19 -6.51 -3.70
N ILE A 32 -1.22 -6.63 -2.38
CA ILE A 32 -2.36 -7.20 -1.66
C ILE A 32 -3.59 -6.32 -1.80
N TYR A 33 -3.46 -5.02 -1.71
CA TYR A 33 -4.58 -4.10 -1.93
C TYR A 33 -5.17 -4.26 -3.33
N GLY A 34 -4.32 -4.39 -4.33
CA GLY A 34 -4.77 -4.65 -5.70
C GLY A 34 -5.49 -5.98 -5.86
N LYS A 35 -5.02 -7.02 -5.16
CA LYS A 35 -5.68 -8.32 -5.15
C LYS A 35 -7.06 -8.25 -4.50
N CYS A 36 -7.18 -7.60 -3.37
CA CYS A 36 -8.47 -7.38 -2.70
C CYS A 36 -9.43 -6.56 -3.58
N TYR A 37 -8.92 -5.53 -4.24
CA TYR A 37 -9.72 -4.73 -5.17
C TYR A 37 -10.27 -5.56 -6.32
N GLU A 38 -9.40 -6.39 -6.95
CA GLU A 38 -9.79 -7.29 -8.03
C GLU A 38 -10.89 -8.27 -7.58
N GLU A 39 -10.76 -8.83 -6.39
CA GLU A 39 -11.77 -9.75 -5.84
C GLU A 39 -13.11 -9.05 -5.53
N CYS A 40 -13.07 -7.80 -5.08
CA CYS A 40 -14.29 -7.07 -4.74
C CYS A 40 -15.02 -6.49 -5.96
N TYR A 41 -14.27 -6.05 -6.97
CA TYR A 41 -14.81 -5.28 -8.10
C TYR A 41 -14.65 -5.98 -9.45
N GLU A 42 -14.07 -7.17 -9.48
CA GLU A 42 -13.80 -7.94 -10.71
C GLU A 42 -13.01 -7.14 -11.75
N LYS A 43 -12.15 -6.22 -11.27
CA LYS A 43 -11.37 -5.34 -12.12
C LYS A 43 -9.92 -5.33 -11.65
N LYS A 44 -9.02 -5.66 -12.57
CA LYS A 44 -7.58 -5.68 -12.32
C LYS A 44 -6.98 -4.30 -12.50
N ALA A 45 -6.16 -3.86 -11.56
CA ALA A 45 -5.40 -2.63 -11.71
C ALA A 45 -4.27 -2.80 -12.75
N ASP A 46 -3.99 -1.71 -13.45
CA ASP A 46 -2.90 -1.66 -14.43
C ASP A 46 -1.56 -1.35 -13.76
N ARG A 47 -1.60 -0.50 -12.73
CA ARG A 47 -0.39 0.00 -12.08
C ARG A 47 -0.54 0.03 -10.56
N TYR A 48 0.59 -0.13 -9.88
CA TYR A 48 0.68 -0.15 -8.42
C TYR A 48 1.77 0.81 -7.99
N GLY A 49 1.43 1.79 -7.18
CA GLY A 49 2.36 2.84 -6.80
C GLY A 49 2.35 3.15 -5.32
N VAL A 50 3.48 3.64 -4.87
CA VAL A 50 3.63 4.29 -3.57
C VAL A 50 3.92 5.75 -3.83
N LEU A 51 3.04 6.62 -3.37
CA LEU A 51 3.30 8.06 -3.38
C LEU A 51 4.05 8.40 -2.10
N TRP A 52 5.35 8.59 -2.26
CA TRP A 52 6.22 8.92 -1.16
C TRP A 52 6.24 10.43 -0.93
N LEU A 53 5.67 10.84 0.18
CA LEU A 53 5.67 12.23 0.63
C LEU A 53 6.88 12.41 1.56
N LYS A 54 7.97 12.91 1.01
CA LYS A 54 9.27 12.99 1.69
C LYS A 54 9.18 13.88 2.93
N SER A 55 9.15 13.28 4.11
CA SER A 55 8.98 14.01 5.37
C SER A 55 10.13 14.99 5.67
N LYS A 56 11.34 14.66 5.24
CA LYS A 56 12.52 15.51 5.41
C LYS A 56 12.50 16.79 4.57
N SER A 57 11.61 16.90 3.61
CA SER A 57 11.50 18.08 2.73
C SER A 57 10.44 19.08 3.16
N ARG A 58 9.80 18.87 4.29
CA ARG A 58 8.68 19.72 4.78
C ARG A 58 9.11 21.01 5.44
N GLY A 59 10.39 21.31 5.53
CA GLY A 59 10.87 22.53 6.15
C GLY A 59 12.36 22.69 5.99
N ALA A 60 12.86 23.78 6.53
CA ALA A 60 14.30 23.99 6.63
C ALA A 60 14.88 22.96 7.61
N ASP A 61 16.07 22.45 7.31
CA ASP A 61 16.83 21.68 8.27
C ASP A 61 17.28 22.57 9.46
N LYS A 62 17.99 21.99 10.42
CA LYS A 62 18.50 22.73 11.57
C LYS A 62 19.45 23.88 11.20
N THR A 63 19.95 23.91 9.97
CA THR A 63 20.81 24.98 9.46
C THR A 63 20.06 26.05 8.66
N GLY A 64 18.74 25.93 8.54
CA GLY A 64 17.88 26.82 7.79
C GLY A 64 17.86 26.54 6.29
N LYS A 65 18.51 25.50 5.82
CA LYS A 65 18.49 25.10 4.40
C LYS A 65 17.27 24.22 4.11
N ARG A 66 16.51 24.61 3.10
CA ARG A 66 15.46 23.75 2.54
C ARG A 66 16.12 22.64 1.71
N LEU A 67 15.56 21.44 1.81
CA LEU A 67 15.96 20.34 0.93
C LEU A 67 15.64 20.71 -0.52
N LYS A 68 16.61 20.49 -1.40
CA LYS A 68 16.46 20.71 -2.84
C LYS A 68 15.66 19.57 -3.46
N GLY A 69 14.82 19.88 -4.44
CA GLY A 69 14.10 18.92 -5.25
C GLY A 69 12.62 18.79 -4.87
N LYS A 70 11.96 17.81 -5.47
CA LYS A 70 10.55 17.53 -5.20
C LYS A 70 10.40 16.93 -3.79
N ASN A 71 9.35 17.36 -3.10
CA ASN A 71 9.00 16.82 -1.79
C ASN A 71 8.05 15.60 -1.90
N TRP A 72 7.89 15.06 -3.06
CA TRP A 72 7.14 13.84 -3.33
C TRP A 72 7.76 13.05 -4.48
N GLU A 73 7.49 11.76 -4.50
CA GLU A 73 7.92 10.88 -5.59
C GLU A 73 6.92 9.74 -5.73
N MET A 74 6.51 9.46 -6.97
CA MET A 74 5.74 8.26 -7.28
C MET A 74 6.71 7.12 -7.55
N TYR A 75 6.66 6.11 -6.70
CA TYR A 75 7.47 4.91 -6.80
C TYR A 75 6.62 3.75 -7.27
N GLU A 76 7.10 3.03 -8.26
CA GLU A 76 6.51 1.78 -8.70
C GLU A 76 7.46 0.62 -8.40
N SER A 77 6.89 -0.55 -8.09
CA SER A 77 7.68 -1.74 -7.90
C SER A 77 8.41 -2.15 -9.16
N SER A 78 9.67 -2.58 -9.02
CA SER A 78 10.42 -3.23 -10.10
C SER A 78 9.97 -4.67 -10.35
N ARG A 79 9.19 -5.24 -9.42
CA ARG A 79 8.62 -6.58 -9.52
C ARG A 79 7.19 -6.52 -10.09
N THR A 80 6.79 -7.59 -10.76
CA THR A 80 5.41 -7.75 -11.23
C THR A 80 4.45 -7.96 -10.05
N GLN A 81 3.16 -7.79 -10.32
CA GLN A 81 2.10 -8.08 -9.36
C GLN A 81 2.17 -9.53 -8.88
N ASP A 82 2.35 -10.48 -9.78
CA ASP A 82 2.42 -11.90 -9.44
C ASP A 82 3.64 -12.22 -8.58
N GLU A 83 4.79 -11.63 -8.88
CA GLU A 83 6.01 -11.78 -8.07
C GLU A 83 5.79 -11.24 -6.65
N ASN A 84 5.17 -10.09 -6.50
CA ASN A 84 4.87 -9.51 -5.20
C ASN A 84 3.88 -10.35 -4.40
N ILE A 85 2.84 -10.88 -5.04
CA ILE A 85 1.87 -11.78 -4.41
C ILE A 85 2.55 -13.07 -3.95
N ASP A 86 3.45 -13.63 -4.75
CA ASP A 86 4.20 -14.83 -4.39
C ASP A 86 5.09 -14.60 -3.17
N ILE A 87 5.82 -13.48 -3.13
CA ILE A 87 6.64 -13.08 -1.98
C ILE A 87 5.74 -12.88 -0.75
N PHE A 88 4.62 -12.21 -0.89
CA PHE A 88 3.67 -12.01 0.21
C PHE A 88 3.20 -13.34 0.79
N ASN A 89 2.84 -14.30 -0.05
CA ASN A 89 2.41 -15.62 0.40
C ASN A 89 3.53 -16.36 1.14
N THR A 90 4.77 -16.17 0.75
CA THR A 90 5.94 -16.74 1.44
C THR A 90 6.11 -16.13 2.83
N VAL A 91 6.01 -14.80 2.93
CA VAL A 91 6.07 -14.08 4.21
C VAL A 91 4.92 -14.51 5.12
N LYS A 92 3.72 -14.65 4.56
CA LYS A 92 2.55 -15.13 5.31
C LYS A 92 2.75 -16.53 5.87
N LYS A 93 3.32 -17.43 5.09
CA LYS A 93 3.66 -18.80 5.56
C LYS A 93 4.63 -18.76 6.73
N LEU A 94 5.66 -17.92 6.64
CA LEU A 94 6.63 -17.75 7.73
C LEU A 94 5.95 -17.20 8.99
N PHE A 95 5.12 -16.17 8.82
CA PHE A 95 4.37 -15.60 9.93
C PHE A 95 3.46 -16.64 10.61
N ASP A 96 2.72 -17.41 9.83
CA ASP A 96 1.82 -18.45 10.34
C ASP A 96 2.60 -19.55 11.09
N LEU A 97 3.80 -19.91 10.59
CA LEU A 97 4.68 -20.87 11.25
C LEU A 97 5.19 -20.37 12.60
N GLU A 98 5.58 -19.12 12.67
CA GLU A 98 6.08 -18.49 13.90
C GLU A 98 4.96 -18.15 14.89
N ASN A 99 3.74 -18.02 14.41
CA ASN A 99 2.57 -17.62 15.20
C ASN A 99 1.41 -18.61 15.04
N PRO A 100 1.58 -19.90 15.43
CA PRO A 100 0.60 -20.94 15.15
C PRO A 100 -0.74 -20.77 15.86
N LYS A 101 -0.77 -19.93 16.90
CA LYS A 101 -2.00 -19.62 17.66
C LYS A 101 -2.65 -18.31 17.22
N HIS A 102 -2.05 -17.63 16.26
CA HIS A 102 -2.62 -16.38 15.73
C HIS A 102 -3.83 -16.72 14.87
N ALA A 103 -4.97 -16.19 15.27
CA ALA A 103 -6.19 -16.26 14.47
C ALA A 103 -6.68 -14.83 14.24
N PRO A 104 -7.09 -14.49 13.01
CA PRO A 104 -7.70 -13.20 12.78
C PRO A 104 -8.94 -13.04 13.63
N ILE A 105 -9.03 -11.93 14.34
CA ILE A 105 -10.24 -11.58 15.09
C ILE A 105 -11.18 -10.91 14.11
N PHE A 106 -12.21 -11.62 13.70
CA PHE A 106 -13.29 -11.04 12.90
C PHE A 106 -14.29 -10.40 13.84
N THR A 107 -14.26 -9.08 13.90
CA THR A 107 -15.29 -8.33 14.60
C THR A 107 -16.41 -8.05 13.61
N GLU A 108 -17.60 -8.55 13.88
CA GLU A 108 -18.77 -8.15 13.10
C GLU A 108 -19.04 -6.66 13.30
N PHE A 109 -18.93 -5.91 12.23
CA PHE A 109 -19.38 -4.52 12.23
C PHE A 109 -20.91 -4.50 12.16
N ARG A 110 -21.54 -4.50 13.31
CA ARG A 110 -23.01 -4.50 13.39
C ARG A 110 -23.66 -3.15 13.12
N THR A 111 -22.87 -2.11 13.12
CA THR A 111 -23.38 -0.75 13.23
C THR A 111 -23.97 -0.19 11.95
N GLN A 112 -23.46 -0.57 10.78
CA GLN A 112 -23.89 0.04 9.53
C GLN A 112 -24.77 -0.88 8.71
N ALA A 113 -24.41 -2.13 8.58
CA ALA A 113 -25.12 -3.08 7.73
C ALA A 113 -26.48 -3.48 8.26
N LYS A 114 -26.75 -3.28 9.55
CA LYS A 114 -28.00 -3.66 10.22
C LYS A 114 -28.79 -2.48 10.73
N ARG A 115 -28.52 -1.29 10.25
CA ARG A 115 -29.39 -0.15 10.54
C ARG A 115 -30.76 -0.40 9.95
N LYS A 116 -31.72 -0.51 10.81
CA LYS A 116 -33.14 -0.43 10.38
C LYS A 116 -33.36 1.02 9.99
N LEU A 117 -33.75 1.17 8.77
CA LEU A 117 -34.26 2.44 8.29
C LEU A 117 -35.69 2.63 8.79
#